data_883f778b1116061d0804092968d6a601
#
_entry.id   883f778b1116061d0804092968d6a601
#
_cell.length_a   1.000
_cell.length_b   1.000
_cell.length_c   1.000
_cell.angle_alpha   90.00
_cell.angle_beta   90.00
_cell.angle_gamma   90.00
#
_symmetry.space_group_name_H-M   'P 1'
#
loop_
_entity.id
_entity.type
_entity.pdbx_description
1 polymer ?
#
loop_
_entity_poly.entity_id
_entity_poly.type
_entity_poly.pdbx_seq_one_letter_code
_entity_poly.pdbx_strand_id
1 'polypeptide(L)'
;MSHVTIPRELLPTDGRFGCGPSKVRDEQLAFLAGPGAAILGTSHRQAPVKNVVASLRSGLGELFRLPEGYEVLIGNGGSTAFWDAAAFGLIERRSQNLVFGEFGGKF
;
A
#
# COMPACT_ATOMS: atom_id res chain seq x y z
N MET A 1 9.37 -34.08 8.01
CA MET A 1 9.03 -32.69 7.62
C MET A 1 10.27 -31.84 7.90
N SER A 2 10.82 -31.19 6.89
CA SER A 2 11.94 -30.27 7.09
C SER A 2 11.43 -29.02 7.82
N HIS A 3 11.96 -28.79 9.03
CA HIS A 3 11.70 -27.55 9.74
C HIS A 3 12.47 -26.42 9.06
N VAL A 4 11.74 -25.45 8.51
CA VAL A 4 12.34 -24.21 8.03
C VAL A 4 12.67 -23.36 9.26
N THR A 5 13.94 -23.10 9.48
CA THR A 5 14.39 -22.20 10.53
C THR A 5 14.70 -20.84 9.92
N ILE A 6 14.00 -19.80 10.37
CA ILE A 6 14.26 -18.43 9.93
C ILE A 6 15.44 -17.89 10.76
N PRO A 7 16.51 -17.39 10.13
CA PRO A 7 17.62 -16.77 10.84
C PRO A 7 17.13 -15.62 11.73
N ARG A 8 17.72 -15.49 12.91
CA ARG A 8 17.23 -14.53 13.92
C ARG A 8 17.34 -13.08 13.45
N GLU A 9 18.33 -12.78 12.64
CA GLU A 9 18.55 -11.46 12.03
C GLU A 9 17.48 -11.06 11.01
N LEU A 10 16.71 -12.02 10.51
CA LEU A 10 15.58 -11.78 9.61
C LEU A 10 14.24 -11.64 10.35
N LEU A 11 14.23 -11.90 11.65
CA LEU A 11 13.04 -11.74 12.45
C LEU A 11 12.81 -10.23 12.72
N PRO A 12 11.55 -9.77 12.66
CA PRO A 12 11.24 -8.38 13.01
C PRO A 12 11.55 -8.14 14.49
N THR A 13 12.07 -6.97 14.80
CA THR A 13 12.30 -6.52 16.18
C THR A 13 11.00 -6.35 16.98
N ASP A 14 9.91 -6.16 16.27
CA ASP A 14 8.57 -6.00 16.81
C ASP A 14 7.60 -6.87 16.01
N GLY A 15 6.88 -7.76 16.71
CA GLY A 15 5.96 -8.73 16.11
C GLY A 15 4.60 -8.15 15.70
N ARG A 16 4.39 -6.84 15.78
CA ARG A 16 3.14 -6.21 15.31
C ARG A 16 3.07 -6.18 13.79
N PHE A 17 2.64 -7.28 13.21
CA PHE A 17 2.54 -7.49 11.77
C PHE A 17 1.23 -8.19 11.42
N GLY A 18 0.13 -7.57 11.83
CA GLY A 18 -1.21 -8.09 11.63
C GLY A 18 -1.82 -7.70 10.29
N CYS A 19 -2.98 -8.27 9.99
CA CYS A 19 -3.76 -7.98 8.78
C CYS A 19 -4.46 -6.61 8.78
N GLY A 20 -4.20 -5.79 9.76
CA GLY A 20 -4.68 -4.42 9.89
C GLY A 20 -3.63 -3.61 10.65
N PRO A 21 -3.68 -3.60 12.00
CA PRO A 21 -2.68 -2.89 12.77
C PRO A 21 -1.29 -3.49 12.59
N SER A 22 -0.33 -2.65 12.23
CA SER A 22 1.08 -3.02 12.15
C SER A 22 1.95 -1.90 12.70
N LYS A 23 3.19 -2.22 13.04
CA LYS A 23 4.11 -1.23 13.60
C LYS A 23 4.42 -0.15 12.55
N VAL A 24 4.27 1.10 12.96
CA VAL A 24 4.84 2.25 12.24
C VAL A 24 6.31 2.33 12.58
N ARG A 25 7.18 2.48 11.60
CA ARG A 25 8.62 2.57 11.80
C ARG A 25 8.99 3.89 12.45
N ASP A 26 9.99 3.86 13.32
CA ASP A 26 10.42 5.04 14.08
C ASP A 26 10.94 6.16 13.16
N GLU A 27 11.56 5.80 12.02
CA GLU A 27 12.01 6.76 11.00
C GLU A 27 10.85 7.54 10.36
N GLN A 28 9.68 6.92 10.22
CA GLN A 28 8.48 7.59 9.70
C GLN A 28 7.98 8.64 10.69
N LEU A 29 8.00 8.33 11.98
CA LEU A 29 7.62 9.28 13.03
C LEU A 29 8.65 10.42 13.13
N ALA A 30 9.94 10.10 13.10
CA ALA A 30 11.01 11.09 13.09
C ALA A 30 10.93 12.03 11.90
N PHE A 31 10.62 11.49 10.70
CA PHE A 31 10.40 12.32 9.51
C PHE A 31 9.24 13.30 9.70
N LEU A 32 8.10 12.84 10.20
CA LEU A 32 6.93 13.69 10.42
C LEU A 32 7.18 14.75 11.50
N ALA A 33 7.93 14.41 12.55
CA ALA A 33 8.31 15.36 13.60
C ALA A 33 9.43 16.34 13.19
N GLY A 34 10.15 16.02 12.13
CA GLY A 34 11.26 16.81 11.59
C GLY A 34 10.93 17.43 10.23
N PRO A 35 11.60 16.99 9.16
CA PRO A 35 11.45 17.62 7.82
C PRO A 35 10.02 17.60 7.29
N GLY A 36 9.27 16.56 7.60
CA GLY A 36 7.88 16.40 7.16
C GLY A 36 6.92 17.41 7.77
N ALA A 37 7.25 17.97 8.94
CA ALA A 37 6.42 18.97 9.60
C ALA A 37 6.17 20.21 8.72
N ALA A 38 7.14 20.59 7.90
CA ALA A 38 7.00 21.71 6.98
C ALA A 38 5.97 21.48 5.85
N ILE A 39 5.61 20.24 5.61
CA ILE A 39 4.64 19.86 4.55
C ILE A 39 3.23 19.75 5.12
N LEU A 40 3.11 19.46 6.43
CA LEU A 40 1.82 19.30 7.09
C LEU A 40 1.00 20.59 7.00
N GLY A 41 -0.26 20.47 6.67
CA GLY A 41 -1.15 21.62 6.47
C GLY A 41 -0.96 22.36 5.14
N THR A 42 0.00 21.95 4.30
CA THR A 42 0.19 22.51 2.97
C THR A 42 -0.82 21.96 1.98
N SER A 43 -1.35 22.83 1.12
CA SER A 43 -2.30 22.42 0.08
C SER A 43 -1.70 21.38 -0.87
N HIS A 44 -2.49 20.35 -1.21
CA HIS A 44 -2.12 19.35 -2.20
C HIS A 44 -1.83 19.92 -3.60
N ARG A 45 -2.21 21.16 -3.87
CA ARG A 45 -1.93 21.87 -5.13
C ARG A 45 -0.54 22.49 -5.17
N GLN A 46 0.14 22.61 -4.03
CA GLN A 46 1.47 23.23 -3.94
C GLN A 46 2.59 22.22 -4.20
N ALA A 47 3.71 22.73 -4.69
CA ALA A 47 4.86 21.93 -5.09
C ALA A 47 5.38 20.96 -4.00
N PRO A 48 5.50 21.34 -2.72
CA PRO A 48 6.00 20.42 -1.70
C PRO A 48 5.18 19.13 -1.60
N VAL A 49 3.85 19.22 -1.62
CA VAL A 49 2.98 18.04 -1.55
C VAL A 49 2.99 17.27 -2.87
N LYS A 50 2.94 17.99 -4.02
CA LYS A 50 3.05 17.35 -5.33
C LYS A 50 4.34 16.55 -5.49
N ASN A 51 5.45 17.07 -4.99
CA ASN A 51 6.74 16.38 -5.06
C ASN A 51 6.76 15.11 -4.22
N VAL A 52 6.16 15.11 -3.04
CA VAL A 52 6.02 13.89 -2.22
C VAL A 52 5.20 12.83 -2.96
N VAL A 53 4.09 13.22 -3.54
CA VAL A 53 3.23 12.31 -4.34
C VAL A 53 3.99 11.79 -5.56
N ALA A 54 4.73 12.64 -6.26
CA ALA A 54 5.53 12.24 -7.42
C ALA A 54 6.61 11.23 -7.03
N SER A 55 7.35 11.49 -5.93
CA SER A 55 8.37 10.57 -5.42
C SER A 55 7.78 9.21 -5.02
N LEU A 56 6.61 9.20 -4.37
CA LEU A 56 5.92 7.98 -4.02
C LEU A 56 5.52 7.17 -5.27
N ARG A 57 4.93 7.83 -6.26
CA ARG A 57 4.52 7.18 -7.51
C ARG A 57 5.72 6.62 -8.28
N SER A 58 6.80 7.39 -8.40
CA SER A 58 8.04 6.94 -9.03
C SER A 58 8.63 5.75 -8.30
N GLY A 59 8.80 5.84 -6.99
CA GLY A 59 9.38 4.75 -6.18
C GLY A 59 8.57 3.45 -6.24
N LEU A 60 7.24 3.53 -6.25
CA LEU A 60 6.38 2.35 -6.44
C LEU A 60 6.49 1.80 -7.86
N GLY A 61 6.56 2.68 -8.87
CA GLY A 61 6.78 2.27 -10.26
C GLY A 61 8.08 1.50 -10.43
N GLU A 62 9.16 1.99 -9.85
CA GLU A 62 10.46 1.33 -9.85
C GLU A 62 10.45 0.00 -9.08
N LEU A 63 9.88 0.00 -7.87
CA LEU A 63 9.79 -1.18 -7.01
C LEU A 63 9.07 -2.34 -7.71
N PHE A 64 7.96 -2.04 -8.37
CA PHE A 64 7.15 -3.04 -9.08
C PHE A 64 7.59 -3.23 -10.54
N ARG A 65 8.59 -2.49 -11.02
CA ARG A 65 9.05 -2.54 -12.42
C ARG A 65 7.87 -2.45 -13.39
N LEU A 66 7.06 -1.40 -13.21
CA LEU A 66 5.84 -1.25 -14.01
C LEU A 66 6.16 -1.21 -15.50
N PRO A 67 5.44 -1.98 -16.32
CA PRO A 67 5.58 -1.92 -17.78
C PRO A 67 5.15 -0.54 -18.32
N GLU A 68 5.57 -0.24 -19.55
CA GLU A 68 5.10 0.93 -20.27
C GLU A 68 3.56 0.94 -20.36
N GLY A 69 2.96 2.10 -20.18
CA GLY A 69 1.51 2.28 -20.18
C GLY A 69 0.82 2.04 -18.83
N TYR A 70 1.57 1.59 -17.81
CA TYR A 70 1.05 1.47 -16.46
C TYR A 70 1.45 2.65 -15.60
N GLU A 71 0.58 3.03 -14.69
CA GLU A 71 0.87 4.09 -13.71
C GLU A 71 0.36 3.74 -12.32
N VAL A 72 0.96 4.37 -11.32
CA VAL A 72 0.52 4.27 -9.93
C VAL A 72 -0.58 5.30 -9.68
N LEU A 73 -1.76 4.83 -9.31
CA LEU A 73 -2.86 5.67 -8.83
C LEU A 73 -2.92 5.59 -7.30
N ILE A 74 -3.09 6.75 -6.68
CA ILE A 74 -3.23 6.88 -5.24
C ILE A 74 -4.64 7.36 -4.96
N GLY A 75 -5.37 6.59 -4.17
CA GLY A 75 -6.74 6.90 -3.78
C GLY A 75 -7.05 6.44 -2.37
N ASN A 76 -8.23 6.75 -1.90
CA ASN A 76 -8.77 6.12 -0.71
C ASN A 76 -8.91 4.62 -0.98
N GLY A 77 -8.43 3.81 -0.04
CA GLY A 77 -8.19 2.43 -0.29
C GLY A 77 -9.00 1.46 0.55
N GLY A 78 -8.53 0.26 0.47
CA GLY A 78 -9.11 -0.93 1.04
C GLY A 78 -9.68 -1.83 -0.06
N SER A 79 -9.84 -3.11 0.27
CA SER A 79 -10.34 -4.11 -0.68
C SER A 79 -11.69 -3.75 -1.27
N THR A 80 -12.58 -3.13 -0.51
CA THR A 80 -13.91 -2.73 -0.97
C THR A 80 -13.84 -1.72 -2.12
N ALA A 81 -12.96 -0.72 -2.03
CA ALA A 81 -12.77 0.25 -3.11
C ALA A 81 -12.21 -0.43 -4.38
N PHE A 82 -11.34 -1.42 -4.22
CA PHE A 82 -10.85 -2.22 -5.34
C PHE A 82 -11.96 -3.07 -5.95
N TRP A 83 -12.84 -3.68 -5.15
CA TRP A 83 -13.97 -4.45 -5.65
C TRP A 83 -14.91 -3.61 -6.50
N ASP A 84 -15.21 -2.40 -6.07
CA ASP A 84 -16.01 -1.47 -6.87
C ASP A 84 -15.32 -1.16 -8.20
N ALA A 85 -14.05 -0.83 -8.17
CA ALA A 85 -13.28 -0.57 -9.38
C ALA A 85 -13.24 -1.79 -10.32
N ALA A 86 -13.05 -3.00 -9.76
CA ALA A 86 -13.03 -4.24 -10.53
C ALA A 86 -14.42 -4.57 -11.11
N ALA A 87 -15.48 -4.43 -10.30
CA ALA A 87 -16.84 -4.71 -10.74
C ALA A 87 -17.26 -3.82 -11.91
N PHE A 88 -16.95 -2.53 -11.85
CA PHE A 88 -17.34 -1.58 -12.90
C PHE A 88 -16.36 -1.50 -14.07
N GLY A 89 -15.08 -1.80 -13.85
CA GLY A 89 -14.05 -1.63 -14.86
C GLY A 89 -13.58 -2.90 -15.56
N LEU A 90 -13.69 -4.06 -14.90
CA LEU A 90 -13.12 -5.32 -15.39
C LEU A 90 -14.16 -6.42 -15.66
N ILE A 91 -15.35 -6.32 -15.09
CA ILE A 91 -16.38 -7.37 -15.22
C ILE A 91 -17.45 -6.93 -16.21
N GLU A 92 -17.51 -7.59 -17.37
CA GLU A 92 -18.56 -7.31 -18.36
C GLU A 92 -19.89 -7.98 -18.02
N ARG A 93 -19.88 -9.23 -17.56
CA ARG A 93 -21.08 -10.02 -17.28
C ARG A 93 -21.00 -10.82 -16.00
N ARG A 94 -19.93 -11.57 -15.79
CA ARG A 94 -19.74 -12.50 -14.69
C ARG A 94 -18.29 -12.53 -14.27
N SER A 95 -18.06 -12.69 -12.98
CA SER A 95 -16.79 -13.06 -12.41
C SER A 95 -16.87 -14.41 -11.71
N GLN A 96 -15.74 -15.05 -11.55
CA GLN A 96 -15.61 -16.24 -10.71
C GLN A 96 -14.64 -15.92 -9.59
N ASN A 97 -15.08 -16.10 -8.36
CA ASN A 97 -14.31 -15.82 -7.18
C ASN A 97 -13.97 -17.10 -6.45
N LEU A 98 -12.73 -17.23 -6.01
CA LEU A 98 -12.29 -18.31 -5.15
C LEU A 98 -12.49 -17.86 -3.69
N VAL A 99 -13.36 -18.56 -2.99
CA VAL A 99 -13.75 -18.20 -1.62
C VAL A 99 -13.04 -19.10 -0.63
N PHE A 100 -12.05 -18.56 0.07
CA PHE A 100 -11.34 -19.25 1.15
C PHE A 100 -11.56 -18.61 2.52
N GLY A 101 -12.27 -17.48 2.58
CA GLY A 101 -12.48 -16.73 3.80
C GLY A 101 -13.47 -15.59 3.59
N GLU A 102 -13.59 -14.75 4.63
CA GLU A 102 -14.61 -13.71 4.70
C GLU A 102 -14.59 -12.72 3.53
N PHE A 103 -13.41 -12.23 3.16
CA PHE A 103 -13.30 -11.21 2.11
C PHE A 103 -13.61 -11.76 0.71
N GLY A 104 -13.14 -12.97 0.40
CA GLY A 104 -13.47 -13.60 -0.87
C GLY A 104 -14.97 -13.93 -1.00
N GLY A 105 -15.65 -14.13 0.13
CA GLY A 105 -17.10 -14.38 0.16
C GLY A 105 -17.97 -13.13 0.06
N LYS A 106 -17.38 -11.94 0.23
CA LYS A 106 -18.09 -10.66 0.15
C LYS A 106 -18.05 -10.03 -1.25
N PHE A 107 -17.10 -10.44 -2.08
CA PHE A 107 -16.95 -9.98 -3.46
C PHE A 107 -17.85 -10.72 -4.48
#